data_507227d968ffd6e022f12c5dcd63d9ed
#
_entry.id   507227d968ffd6e022f12c5dcd63d9ed
#
_cell.length_a   1.000
_cell.length_b   1.000
_cell.length_c   1.000
_cell.angle_alpha   90.00
_cell.angle_beta   90.00
_cell.angle_gamma   90.00
#
_symmetry.space_group_name_H-M   'P 1'
#
loop_
_entity.id
_entity.type
_entity.pdbx_description
1 polymer ?
#
loop_
_entity_poly.entity_id
_entity_poly.type
_entity_poly.pdbx_seq_one_letter_code
_entity_poly.pdbx_strand_id
1 'polypeptide(L)'
;MRNSLARGAIVRSAFAASLALAAILAAPASAEEIGHVDTAFKLLGRNHQVAVEAFDDPKVQGVTCFVSMARKGGLTGTLGIAEETSDASIACRQVGPIAFVEAIEDDEEGEEVFKKRQSVFFKRLNVVRFLDAKRNTLVYLAYSDKLIDGSPQNSVSAVAMMPWGDRMPEKALTK
;
A
#
# COMPACT_ATOMS: atom_id res chain seq x y z
N MET A 1 16.09 55.71 62.61
CA MET A 1 17.28 55.80 61.80
C MET A 1 17.39 54.51 60.93
N ARG A 2 17.48 54.69 59.61
CA ARG A 2 17.95 53.78 58.59
C ARG A 2 17.06 52.60 58.16
N ASN A 3 16.46 52.89 57.02
CA ASN A 3 15.91 52.00 56.01
C ASN A 3 16.84 50.86 55.55
N SER A 4 16.29 49.73 55.24
CA SER A 4 16.83 48.93 54.16
C SER A 4 15.71 48.13 53.47
N LEU A 5 15.43 48.54 52.22
CA LEU A 5 14.59 47.89 51.24
C LEU A 5 15.31 46.66 50.66
N ALA A 6 14.74 45.52 50.77
CA ALA A 6 15.18 44.37 50.00
C ALA A 6 14.16 44.08 48.86
N ARG A 7 14.60 44.30 47.62
CA ARG A 7 13.87 44.02 46.38
C ARG A 7 13.85 42.50 46.12
N GLY A 8 12.69 41.91 46.21
CA GLY A 8 12.49 40.52 45.72
C GLY A 8 12.39 40.48 44.19
N ALA A 9 13.34 39.83 43.56
CA ALA A 9 13.29 39.56 42.15
C ALA A 9 12.35 38.39 41.86
N ILE A 10 11.28 38.66 41.11
CA ILE A 10 10.36 37.63 40.59
C ILE A 10 11.01 37.01 39.33
N VAL A 11 11.47 35.78 39.48
CA VAL A 11 11.93 34.97 38.34
C VAL A 11 10.70 34.39 37.66
N ARG A 12 10.35 34.93 36.52
CA ARG A 12 9.33 34.35 35.61
C ARG A 12 10.00 33.24 34.79
N SER A 13 9.77 31.99 35.21
CA SER A 13 10.12 30.83 34.41
C SER A 13 9.11 30.68 33.27
N ALA A 14 9.54 31.03 32.07
CA ALA A 14 8.80 30.76 30.86
C ALA A 14 8.94 29.27 30.52
N PHE A 15 7.93 28.46 30.75
CA PHE A 15 7.80 27.10 30.23
C PHE A 15 7.48 27.21 28.74
N ALA A 16 8.48 27.02 27.90
CA ALA A 16 8.27 26.82 26.45
C ALA A 16 7.80 25.37 26.24
N ALA A 17 6.50 25.16 26.09
CA ALA A 17 5.93 23.90 25.67
C ALA A 17 6.22 23.71 24.17
N SER A 18 7.24 22.94 23.84
CA SER A 18 7.55 22.50 22.47
C SER A 18 6.51 21.44 22.06
N LEU A 19 5.49 21.84 21.30
CA LEU A 19 4.58 20.93 20.63
C LEU A 19 5.37 20.28 19.48
N ALA A 20 5.89 19.08 19.71
CA ALA A 20 6.43 18.24 18.64
C ALA A 20 5.25 17.70 17.82
N LEU A 21 4.93 18.36 16.70
CA LEU A 21 4.00 17.89 15.70
C LEU A 21 4.67 16.71 14.98
N ALA A 22 4.37 15.48 15.42
CA ALA A 22 4.78 14.27 14.73
C ALA A 22 4.00 14.21 13.41
N ALA A 23 4.61 14.65 12.33
CA ALA A 23 4.11 14.38 10.99
C ALA A 23 4.22 12.86 10.76
N ILE A 24 3.10 12.15 10.82
CA ILE A 24 2.99 10.76 10.39
C ILE A 24 3.12 10.80 8.87
N LEU A 25 4.33 10.62 8.37
CA LEU A 25 4.58 10.39 6.95
C LEU A 25 3.98 9.01 6.66
N ALA A 26 2.88 8.97 5.92
CA ALA A 26 2.36 7.74 5.36
C ALA A 26 3.47 7.13 4.50
N ALA A 27 4.07 6.05 4.99
CA ALA A 27 5.05 5.30 4.22
C ALA A 27 4.33 4.68 3.00
N PRO A 28 4.93 4.72 1.81
CA PRO A 28 4.35 4.03 0.66
C PRO A 28 4.15 2.56 1.04
N ALA A 29 3.00 1.99 0.65
CA ALA A 29 2.69 0.60 0.92
C ALA A 29 3.83 -0.28 0.39
N SER A 30 4.59 -0.88 1.31
CA SER A 30 5.69 -1.79 0.98
C SER A 30 5.12 -3.19 0.93
N ALA A 31 5.29 -3.87 -0.21
CA ALA A 31 4.89 -5.27 -0.31
C ALA A 31 5.92 -6.17 0.40
N GLU A 32 5.40 -7.14 1.14
CA GLU A 32 6.15 -8.22 1.77
C GLU A 32 6.02 -9.50 0.94
N GLU A 33 7.13 -10.16 0.63
CA GLU A 33 7.10 -11.47 -0.03
C GLU A 33 6.64 -12.54 0.97
N ILE A 34 5.48 -13.14 0.67
CA ILE A 34 4.93 -14.26 1.45
C ILE A 34 5.62 -15.58 1.09
N GLY A 35 5.98 -15.74 -0.18
CA GLY A 35 6.66 -16.92 -0.68
C GLY A 35 6.69 -16.99 -2.20
N HIS A 36 7.35 -18.03 -2.71
CA HIS A 36 7.43 -18.28 -4.15
C HIS A 36 7.49 -19.76 -4.46
N VAL A 37 7.20 -20.10 -5.71
CA VAL A 37 7.35 -21.43 -6.29
C VAL A 37 8.26 -21.34 -7.50
N ASP A 38 9.32 -22.15 -7.53
CA ASP A 38 10.18 -22.28 -8.69
C ASP A 38 9.44 -23.00 -9.83
N THR A 39 9.49 -22.43 -11.03
CA THR A 39 8.79 -22.96 -12.21
C THR A 39 9.73 -23.54 -13.26
N ALA A 40 10.97 -23.07 -13.34
CA ALA A 40 11.99 -23.61 -14.23
C ALA A 40 13.39 -23.41 -13.66
N PHE A 41 14.16 -24.50 -13.68
CA PHE A 41 15.56 -24.49 -13.23
C PHE A 41 16.45 -23.69 -14.19
N LYS A 42 17.40 -22.93 -13.61
CA LYS A 42 18.47 -22.23 -14.31
C LYS A 42 19.81 -22.62 -13.76
N LEU A 43 20.75 -22.97 -14.64
CA LEU A 43 22.10 -23.37 -14.24
C LEU A 43 22.90 -22.21 -13.60
N LEU A 44 22.62 -20.97 -14.04
CA LEU A 44 23.27 -19.75 -13.54
C LEU A 44 22.19 -18.72 -13.17
N GLY A 45 22.34 -18.13 -11.99
CA GLY A 45 21.38 -17.18 -11.42
C GLY A 45 20.19 -17.85 -10.71
N ARG A 46 19.15 -17.09 -10.40
CA ARG A 46 17.93 -17.59 -9.75
C ARG A 46 17.06 -18.37 -10.74
N ASN A 47 16.28 -19.31 -10.24
CA ASN A 47 15.27 -19.99 -11.06
C ASN A 47 14.16 -19.03 -11.54
N HIS A 48 13.43 -19.42 -12.58
CA HIS A 48 12.13 -18.80 -12.84
C HIS A 48 11.19 -19.16 -11.69
N GLN A 49 10.38 -18.20 -11.26
CA GLN A 49 9.49 -18.40 -10.11
C GLN A 49 8.19 -17.62 -10.27
N VAL A 50 7.14 -18.09 -9.60
CA VAL A 50 5.95 -17.30 -9.30
C VAL A 50 6.04 -16.90 -7.84
N ALA A 51 6.08 -15.59 -7.57
CA ALA A 51 6.14 -15.05 -6.22
C ALA A 51 4.77 -14.50 -5.81
N VAL A 52 4.46 -14.63 -4.52
CA VAL A 52 3.29 -14.03 -3.88
C VAL A 52 3.77 -12.97 -2.91
N GLU A 53 3.22 -11.78 -3.03
CA GLU A 53 3.48 -10.65 -2.15
C GLU A 53 2.18 -10.13 -1.55
N ALA A 54 2.26 -9.64 -0.32
CA ALA A 54 1.16 -8.98 0.38
C ALA A 54 1.47 -7.49 0.57
N PHE A 55 0.44 -6.66 0.48
CA PHE A 55 0.48 -5.28 0.93
C PHE A 55 -0.85 -4.89 1.56
N ASP A 56 -0.79 -3.99 2.55
CA ASP A 56 -1.97 -3.43 3.18
C ASP A 56 -2.43 -2.17 2.45
N ASP A 57 -3.74 -1.91 2.44
CA ASP A 57 -4.25 -0.66 1.92
C ASP A 57 -3.76 0.51 2.79
N PRO A 58 -3.11 1.54 2.21
CA PRO A 58 -2.50 2.62 2.99
C PRO A 58 -3.50 3.51 3.72
N LYS A 59 -4.77 3.54 3.26
CA LYS A 59 -5.82 4.40 3.83
C LYS A 59 -6.96 3.63 4.49
N VAL A 60 -7.05 2.31 4.24
CA VAL A 60 -8.12 1.47 4.77
C VAL A 60 -7.54 0.35 5.60
N GLN A 61 -7.55 0.51 6.92
CA GLN A 61 -7.15 -0.56 7.82
C GLN A 61 -8.08 -1.77 7.72
N GLY A 62 -7.53 -2.95 7.96
CA GLY A 62 -8.26 -4.21 7.91
C GLY A 62 -8.43 -4.78 6.50
N VAL A 63 -7.74 -4.24 5.50
CA VAL A 63 -7.68 -4.80 4.15
C VAL A 63 -6.25 -5.11 3.76
N THR A 64 -6.01 -6.35 3.34
CA THR A 64 -4.74 -6.81 2.76
C THR A 64 -4.99 -7.37 1.36
N CYS A 65 -4.13 -7.00 0.42
CA CYS A 65 -4.11 -7.52 -0.93
C CYS A 65 -2.90 -8.43 -1.15
N PHE A 66 -3.13 -9.55 -1.79
CA PHE A 66 -2.11 -10.52 -2.20
C PHE A 66 -1.98 -10.46 -3.71
N VAL A 67 -0.76 -10.28 -4.19
CA VAL A 67 -0.47 -10.22 -5.62
C VAL A 67 0.48 -11.35 -5.98
N SER A 68 0.12 -12.16 -6.97
CA SER A 68 1.02 -13.14 -7.55
C SER A 68 1.57 -12.64 -8.89
N MET A 69 2.86 -12.83 -9.10
CA MET A 69 3.53 -12.40 -10.33
C MET A 69 4.66 -13.36 -10.70
N ALA A 70 4.83 -13.57 -12.01
CA ALA A 70 5.96 -14.34 -12.53
C ALA A 70 7.24 -13.48 -12.50
N ARG A 71 8.35 -14.09 -12.04
CA ARG A 71 9.68 -13.50 -12.05
C ARG A 71 10.63 -14.36 -12.88
N LYS A 72 11.28 -13.77 -13.85
CA LYS A 72 12.32 -14.45 -14.63
C LYS A 72 13.60 -14.55 -13.84
N GLY A 73 14.16 -15.75 -13.83
CA GLY A 73 15.48 -16.04 -13.27
C GLY A 73 16.58 -15.99 -14.34
N GLY A 74 17.74 -16.59 -14.02
CA GLY A 74 18.96 -16.53 -14.83
C GLY A 74 19.75 -15.24 -14.57
N LEU A 75 20.86 -15.07 -15.28
CA LEU A 75 21.72 -13.90 -15.13
C LEU A 75 20.97 -12.58 -15.45
N THR A 76 20.18 -12.58 -16.52
CA THR A 76 19.39 -11.42 -16.93
C THR A 76 18.30 -11.06 -15.95
N GLY A 77 17.64 -12.07 -15.34
CA GLY A 77 16.64 -11.86 -14.28
C GLY A 77 17.28 -11.33 -12.99
N THR A 78 18.44 -11.85 -12.61
CA THR A 78 19.18 -11.39 -11.43
C THR A 78 19.65 -9.93 -11.58
N LEU A 79 20.01 -9.52 -12.80
CA LEU A 79 20.40 -8.14 -13.11
C LEU A 79 19.19 -7.22 -13.34
N GLY A 80 17.94 -7.74 -13.29
CA GLY A 80 16.72 -6.97 -13.51
C GLY A 80 16.49 -6.51 -14.96
N ILE A 81 17.27 -7.04 -15.93
CA ILE A 81 17.18 -6.69 -17.35
C ILE A 81 16.32 -7.69 -18.14
N ALA A 82 15.86 -8.78 -17.52
CA ALA A 82 14.94 -9.69 -18.17
C ALA A 82 13.57 -9.04 -18.35
N GLU A 83 12.98 -9.25 -19.52
CA GLU A 83 11.58 -8.87 -19.75
C GLU A 83 10.68 -9.85 -18.99
N GLU A 84 10.04 -9.37 -17.92
CA GLU A 84 9.08 -10.16 -17.16
C GLU A 84 7.72 -10.15 -17.87
N THR A 85 6.95 -11.23 -17.73
CA THR A 85 5.55 -11.26 -18.17
C THR A 85 4.75 -10.24 -17.37
N SER A 86 3.80 -9.57 -18.04
CA SER A 86 2.94 -8.57 -17.39
C SER A 86 1.80 -9.20 -16.58
N ASP A 87 1.75 -10.54 -16.52
CA ASP A 87 0.69 -11.26 -15.85
C ASP A 87 0.82 -11.12 -14.33
N ALA A 88 -0.16 -10.49 -13.74
CA ALA A 88 -0.32 -10.40 -12.30
C ALA A 88 -1.76 -10.74 -11.93
N SER A 89 -1.94 -11.44 -10.82
CA SER A 89 -3.25 -11.73 -10.26
C SER A 89 -3.35 -11.09 -8.87
N ILE A 90 -4.52 -10.55 -8.52
CA ILE A 90 -4.77 -9.92 -7.23
C ILE A 90 -5.91 -10.62 -6.50
N ALA A 91 -5.75 -10.76 -5.18
CA ALA A 91 -6.78 -11.21 -4.27
C ALA A 91 -6.73 -10.37 -2.99
N CYS A 92 -7.70 -9.49 -2.78
CA CYS A 92 -7.81 -8.69 -1.58
C CYS A 92 -8.82 -9.29 -0.61
N ARG A 93 -8.56 -9.16 0.70
CA ARG A 93 -9.39 -9.70 1.77
C ARG A 93 -9.51 -8.71 2.90
N GLN A 94 -10.69 -8.72 3.52
CA GLN A 94 -10.81 -8.17 4.85
C GLN A 94 -10.09 -9.09 5.83
N VAL A 95 -9.14 -8.56 6.58
CA VAL A 95 -8.31 -9.29 7.56
C VAL A 95 -8.43 -8.72 8.97
N GLY A 96 -9.27 -7.69 9.13
CA GLY A 96 -9.53 -7.01 10.39
C GLY A 96 -10.76 -6.12 10.32
N PRO A 97 -11.08 -5.38 11.39
CA PRO A 97 -12.12 -4.38 11.33
C PRO A 97 -11.75 -3.26 10.35
N ILE A 98 -12.71 -2.86 9.51
CA ILE A 98 -12.51 -1.78 8.54
C ILE A 98 -12.54 -0.44 9.25
N ALA A 99 -11.48 0.36 9.08
CA ALA A 99 -11.40 1.74 9.52
C ALA A 99 -10.68 2.60 8.46
N PHE A 100 -11.15 3.82 8.25
CA PHE A 100 -10.57 4.75 7.28
C PHE A 100 -9.66 5.73 7.99
N VAL A 101 -8.35 5.66 7.75
CA VAL A 101 -7.36 6.57 8.34
C VAL A 101 -7.27 7.91 7.62
N GLU A 102 -7.69 7.92 6.34
CA GLU A 102 -7.79 9.11 5.50
C GLU A 102 -9.02 9.02 4.58
N ALA A 103 -9.46 10.17 4.07
CA ALA A 103 -10.49 10.19 3.03
C ALA A 103 -9.98 9.53 1.74
N ILE A 104 -10.83 8.72 1.13
CA ILE A 104 -10.55 8.02 -0.12
C ILE A 104 -11.25 8.71 -1.29
N GLU A 105 -10.73 8.53 -2.50
CA GLU A 105 -11.39 9.00 -3.72
C GLU A 105 -12.67 8.19 -3.99
N ASP A 106 -13.75 8.90 -4.37
CA ASP A 106 -15.05 8.32 -4.74
C ASP A 106 -15.42 8.80 -6.15
N ASP A 107 -14.49 8.63 -7.07
CA ASP A 107 -14.64 8.97 -8.48
C ASP A 107 -14.39 7.76 -9.40
N GLU A 108 -14.60 7.96 -10.71
CA GLU A 108 -14.46 6.92 -11.72
C GLU A 108 -12.99 6.58 -12.04
N GLU A 109 -12.04 7.45 -11.67
CA GLU A 109 -10.60 7.22 -11.89
C GLU A 109 -10.00 6.34 -10.80
N GLY A 110 -10.58 6.40 -9.58
CA GLY A 110 -10.13 5.66 -8.41
C GLY A 110 -8.78 6.15 -7.88
N GLU A 111 -8.25 5.50 -6.87
CA GLU A 111 -7.03 5.90 -6.18
C GLU A 111 -5.92 4.84 -6.27
N GLU A 112 -4.72 5.23 -6.73
CA GLU A 112 -3.55 4.35 -6.72
C GLU A 112 -3.15 4.03 -5.27
N VAL A 113 -3.26 2.76 -4.87
CA VAL A 113 -2.93 2.29 -3.52
C VAL A 113 -1.63 1.50 -3.46
N PHE A 114 -1.16 1.00 -4.61
CA PHE A 114 0.09 0.27 -4.69
C PHE A 114 0.70 0.38 -6.09
N LYS A 115 2.02 0.51 -6.13
CA LYS A 115 2.80 0.54 -7.36
C LYS A 115 4.10 -0.20 -7.19
N LYS A 116 4.40 -1.13 -8.09
CA LYS A 116 5.65 -1.87 -8.10
C LYS A 116 6.30 -1.88 -9.48
N ARG A 117 7.59 -1.53 -9.51
CA ARG A 117 8.40 -1.67 -10.70
C ARG A 117 8.79 -3.14 -10.89
N GLN A 118 8.43 -3.71 -12.04
CA GLN A 118 8.71 -5.12 -12.35
C GLN A 118 9.98 -5.31 -13.17
N SER A 119 10.41 -4.29 -13.95
CA SER A 119 11.65 -4.37 -14.73
C SER A 119 12.33 -3.02 -14.86
N VAL A 120 13.62 -3.04 -15.23
CA VAL A 120 14.41 -1.82 -15.51
C VAL A 120 13.86 -1.06 -16.73
N PHE A 121 13.20 -1.76 -17.64
CA PHE A 121 12.74 -1.23 -18.93
C PHE A 121 11.21 -1.08 -19.02
N PHE A 122 10.54 -0.43 -18.05
CA PHE A 122 9.19 0.12 -18.26
C PHE A 122 7.96 -0.69 -17.87
N LYS A 123 8.07 -1.82 -17.16
CA LYS A 123 6.87 -2.48 -16.64
C LYS A 123 6.63 -2.10 -15.19
N ARG A 124 5.43 -1.61 -14.90
CA ARG A 124 4.95 -1.36 -13.55
C ARG A 124 3.66 -2.13 -13.35
N LEU A 125 3.53 -2.71 -12.19
CA LEU A 125 2.26 -3.18 -11.67
C LEU A 125 1.66 -2.04 -10.86
N ASN A 126 0.47 -1.61 -11.24
CA ASN A 126 -0.31 -0.62 -10.51
C ASN A 126 -1.53 -1.31 -9.92
N VAL A 127 -1.94 -0.90 -8.74
CA VAL A 127 -3.21 -1.28 -8.13
C VAL A 127 -3.98 -0.02 -7.77
N VAL A 128 -5.19 0.08 -8.30
CA VAL A 128 -6.13 1.18 -8.07
C VAL A 128 -7.31 0.64 -7.27
N ARG A 129 -7.73 1.40 -6.26
CA ARG A 129 -8.93 1.15 -5.48
C ARG A 129 -10.07 2.04 -5.94
N PHE A 130 -11.25 1.47 -6.03
CA PHE A 130 -12.53 2.15 -6.24
C PHE A 130 -13.46 1.88 -5.06
N LEU A 131 -14.38 2.81 -4.78
CA LEU A 131 -15.46 2.60 -3.83
C LEU A 131 -16.78 2.30 -4.59
N ASP A 132 -17.32 1.10 -4.43
CA ASP A 132 -18.72 0.83 -4.77
C ASP A 132 -19.60 1.11 -3.54
N ALA A 133 -19.97 2.37 -3.37
CA ALA A 133 -20.79 2.82 -2.24
C ALA A 133 -22.15 2.12 -2.20
N LYS A 134 -22.72 1.79 -3.36
CA LYS A 134 -24.01 1.10 -3.46
C LYS A 134 -23.97 -0.31 -2.86
N ARG A 135 -22.84 -1.00 -3.00
CA ARG A 135 -22.64 -2.38 -2.51
C ARG A 135 -21.80 -2.45 -1.25
N ASN A 136 -21.41 -1.29 -0.68
CA ASN A 136 -20.51 -1.21 0.47
C ASN A 136 -19.25 -2.05 0.26
N THR A 137 -18.57 -1.87 -0.87
CA THR A 137 -17.50 -2.74 -1.33
C THR A 137 -16.33 -1.90 -1.86
N LEU A 138 -15.13 -2.25 -1.45
CA LEU A 138 -13.88 -1.75 -2.04
C LEU A 138 -13.48 -2.67 -3.19
N VAL A 139 -13.21 -2.09 -4.36
CA VAL A 139 -12.82 -2.83 -5.57
C VAL A 139 -11.39 -2.46 -5.93
N TYR A 140 -10.53 -3.45 -6.09
CA TYR A 140 -9.11 -3.29 -6.40
C TYR A 140 -8.83 -3.83 -7.79
N LEU A 141 -8.30 -2.99 -8.67
CA LEU A 141 -7.87 -3.33 -10.01
C LEU A 141 -6.35 -3.32 -10.09
N ALA A 142 -5.76 -4.47 -10.33
CA ALA A 142 -4.34 -4.59 -10.67
C ALA A 142 -4.17 -4.57 -12.18
N TYR A 143 -3.25 -3.77 -12.71
CA TYR A 143 -2.97 -3.71 -14.14
C TYR A 143 -1.51 -3.36 -14.41
N SER A 144 -1.03 -3.76 -15.58
CA SER A 144 0.30 -3.40 -16.08
C SER A 144 0.20 -2.19 -17.02
N ASP A 145 1.10 -1.22 -16.89
CA ASP A 145 1.13 -0.02 -17.72
C ASP A 145 1.76 -0.23 -19.11
N LYS A 146 2.35 -1.41 -19.37
CA LYS A 146 2.89 -1.72 -20.70
C LYS A 146 1.87 -2.47 -21.56
N LEU A 147 1.50 -1.86 -22.68
CA LEU A 147 0.78 -2.53 -23.75
C LEU A 147 1.72 -3.47 -24.50
N ILE A 148 1.41 -4.76 -24.52
CA ILE A 148 1.99 -5.73 -25.45
C ILE A 148 0.84 -6.12 -26.39
N ASP A 149 0.97 -5.90 -27.67
CA ASP A 149 -0.03 -6.20 -28.70
C ASP A 149 -1.42 -6.61 -28.17
N GLY A 150 -2.26 -5.62 -27.84
CA GLY A 150 -3.59 -5.84 -27.29
C GLY A 150 -3.89 -5.04 -26.03
N SER A 151 -4.78 -5.57 -25.20
CA SER A 151 -5.19 -4.95 -23.94
C SER A 151 -4.16 -5.15 -22.82
N PRO A 152 -4.03 -4.21 -21.87
CA PRO A 152 -3.23 -4.41 -20.67
C PRO A 152 -3.73 -5.63 -19.90
N GLN A 153 -2.81 -6.46 -19.43
CA GLN A 153 -3.14 -7.53 -18.50
C GLN A 153 -3.69 -6.91 -17.21
N ASN A 154 -4.83 -7.41 -16.76
CA ASN A 154 -5.49 -6.89 -15.56
C ASN A 154 -6.17 -8.00 -14.77
N SER A 155 -6.43 -7.70 -13.50
CA SER A 155 -7.11 -8.58 -12.57
C SER A 155 -7.86 -7.74 -11.54
N VAL A 156 -9.04 -8.16 -11.16
CA VAL A 156 -9.88 -7.43 -10.21
C VAL A 156 -10.17 -8.28 -8.97
N SER A 157 -10.21 -7.63 -7.81
CA SER A 157 -10.65 -8.21 -6.55
C SER A 157 -11.59 -7.25 -5.83
N ALA A 158 -12.58 -7.79 -5.12
CA ALA A 158 -13.56 -7.01 -4.38
C ALA A 158 -13.59 -7.45 -2.91
N VAL A 159 -13.64 -6.47 -2.01
CA VAL A 159 -13.73 -6.65 -0.56
C VAL A 159 -15.00 -6.01 -0.06
N ALA A 160 -16.02 -6.82 0.24
CA ALA A 160 -17.21 -6.33 0.92
C ALA A 160 -16.83 -5.89 2.35
N MET A 161 -17.23 -4.68 2.74
CA MET A 161 -16.98 -4.16 4.08
C MET A 161 -18.00 -4.75 5.04
N MET A 162 -17.57 -5.80 5.76
CA MET A 162 -18.42 -6.58 6.66
C MET A 162 -18.08 -6.31 8.13
N PRO A 163 -19.01 -6.55 9.07
CA PRO A 163 -18.69 -6.56 10.48
C PRO A 163 -17.55 -7.55 10.79
N TRP A 164 -16.66 -7.16 11.71
CA TRP A 164 -15.57 -7.99 12.20
C TRP A 164 -15.76 -8.28 13.69
N GLY A 165 -16.30 -9.44 14.00
CA GLY A 165 -16.81 -9.72 15.34
C GLY A 165 -17.95 -8.74 15.70
N ASP A 166 -17.81 -8.05 16.84
CA ASP A 166 -18.79 -7.05 17.30
C ASP A 166 -18.56 -5.65 16.72
N ARG A 167 -17.54 -5.47 15.87
CA ARG A 167 -17.18 -4.17 15.27
C ARG A 167 -17.85 -4.03 13.91
N MET A 168 -18.68 -3.01 13.78
CA MET A 168 -19.22 -2.60 12.47
C MET A 168 -18.12 -1.91 11.65
N PRO A 169 -18.10 -2.06 10.30
CA PRO A 169 -17.21 -1.29 9.47
C PRO A 169 -17.52 0.20 9.62
N GLU A 170 -16.48 1.03 9.62
CA GLU A 170 -16.67 2.46 9.57
C GLU A 170 -17.28 2.88 8.23
N LYS A 171 -18.04 3.96 8.24
CA LYS A 171 -18.53 4.56 6.99
C LYS A 171 -17.34 5.15 6.24
N ALA A 172 -17.27 4.91 4.93
CA ALA A 172 -16.22 5.46 4.10
C ALA A 172 -16.15 6.98 4.24
N LEU A 173 -14.94 7.48 4.48
CA LEU A 173 -14.59 8.88 4.39
C LEU A 173 -14.23 9.16 2.94
N THR A 174 -15.04 9.94 2.23
CA THR A 174 -14.84 10.27 0.81
C THR A 174 -14.49 11.74 0.61
N LYS A 175 -13.78 12.06 -0.46
CA LYS A 175 -13.43 13.43 -0.89
C LYS A 175 -13.64 13.60 -2.38
#